data_5eed9c68dd5bd2ca5a2b9fff2dabe213
#
_entry.id   5eed9c68dd5bd2ca5a2b9fff2dabe213
#
_cell.length_a   1.000
_cell.length_b   1.000
_cell.length_c   1.000
_cell.angle_alpha   90.00
_cell.angle_beta   90.00
_cell.angle_gamma   90.00
#
_symmetry.space_group_name_H-M   'P 1'
#
loop_
_entity.id
_entity.type
_entity.pdbx_description
1 polymer ?
#
loop_
_entity_poly.entity_id
_entity_poly.type
_entity_poly.pdbx_seq_one_letter_code
_entity_poly.pdbx_strand_id
1 'polypeptide(L)'
;SSAASDVYKRQVLIQSSSATIGILIAMASQGLIPLEGAIPVLLGDNIGTCITAIMAAWRANVTAKRVALAHVLFNLIGSILFVTFMGLFIKLVLAVSPAHDIARQIANAHTAFNIINTLIFLPFAAPFIKLVERLLPGSDGVISRKPIYLDVNMLKTPSIAMTLAGKEVVRMGTMARHNVELSIAAMEDMDSRKIAYVLEHEPVIDALEEEVTKYLTQMSETQMSRELSARHTLSLIHIS
;
A
#
# COMPACT_ATOMS: atom_id res chain seq x y z
N SER A 1 -23.86 31.89 10.11
CA SER A 1 -22.76 31.05 10.63
C SER A 1 -22.69 29.66 9.97
N SER A 2 -23.78 29.16 9.38
CA SER A 2 -23.85 27.88 8.67
C SER A 2 -23.07 27.91 7.35
N ALA A 3 -23.24 28.93 6.53
CA ALA A 3 -22.62 29.06 5.22
C ALA A 3 -21.08 29.10 5.27
N ALA A 4 -20.49 29.76 6.27
CA ALA A 4 -19.04 29.79 6.46
C ALA A 4 -18.51 28.41 6.86
N SER A 5 -19.22 27.69 7.75
CA SER A 5 -18.88 26.31 8.13
C SER A 5 -18.93 25.36 6.93
N ASP A 6 -19.92 25.54 6.04
CA ASP A 6 -20.06 24.70 4.85
C ASP A 6 -19.00 25.01 3.78
N VAL A 7 -18.56 26.28 3.69
CA VAL A 7 -17.43 26.68 2.83
C VAL A 7 -16.13 26.07 3.36
N TYR A 8 -15.87 26.11 4.66
CA TYR A 8 -14.70 25.46 5.26
C TYR A 8 -14.73 23.93 5.11
N LYS A 9 -15.90 23.29 5.29
CA LYS A 9 -16.06 21.85 5.04
C LYS A 9 -15.84 21.48 3.57
N ARG A 10 -16.25 22.31 2.63
CA ARG A 10 -16.00 22.12 1.19
C ARG A 10 -14.55 22.38 0.82
N GLN A 11 -13.87 23.34 1.44
CA GLN A 11 -12.44 23.61 1.24
C GLN A 11 -11.55 22.47 1.73
N VAL A 12 -11.92 21.81 2.85
CA VAL A 12 -11.22 20.61 3.32
C VAL A 12 -11.42 19.41 2.37
N LEU A 13 -12.49 19.41 1.57
CA LEU A 13 -12.80 18.36 0.59
C LEU A 13 -12.15 18.56 -0.78
N ILE A 14 -11.71 19.78 -1.11
CA ILE A 14 -10.96 20.07 -2.36
C ILE A 14 -9.45 19.98 -2.05
N GLN A 15 -9.01 18.84 -1.63
CA GLN A 15 -7.58 18.51 -1.44
C GLN A 15 -6.96 18.14 -2.80
N SER A 16 -7.08 19.03 -3.77
CA SER A 16 -6.43 18.87 -5.06
C SER A 16 -5.21 19.79 -5.12
N SER A 17 -4.02 19.24 -5.07
CA SER A 17 -2.77 19.97 -5.33
C SER A 17 -2.85 20.74 -6.65
N SER A 18 -3.59 20.21 -7.64
CA SER A 18 -3.85 20.90 -8.91
C SER A 18 -4.57 22.22 -8.73
N ALA A 19 -5.52 22.33 -7.79
CA ALA A 19 -6.24 23.57 -7.51
C ALA A 19 -5.33 24.59 -6.83
N THR A 20 -4.52 24.18 -5.85
CA THR A 20 -3.53 25.02 -5.18
C THR A 20 -2.51 25.56 -6.16
N ILE A 21 -1.95 24.71 -7.01
CA ILE A 21 -0.99 25.10 -8.05
C ILE A 21 -1.66 26.03 -9.08
N GLY A 22 -2.91 25.78 -9.47
CA GLY A 22 -3.67 26.65 -10.36
C GLY A 22 -3.86 28.06 -9.79
N ILE A 23 -4.22 28.19 -8.51
CA ILE A 23 -4.34 29.47 -7.80
C ILE A 23 -2.97 30.16 -7.72
N LEU A 24 -1.93 29.42 -7.38
CA LEU A 24 -0.56 29.94 -7.29
C LEU A 24 -0.08 30.51 -8.61
N ILE A 25 -0.31 29.79 -9.72
CA ILE A 25 -0.02 30.25 -11.07
C ILE A 25 -0.81 31.54 -11.40
N ALA A 26 -2.10 31.56 -11.09
CA ALA A 26 -2.94 32.75 -11.36
C ALA A 26 -2.45 33.99 -10.59
N MET A 27 -2.08 33.83 -9.31
CA MET A 27 -1.53 34.93 -8.50
C MET A 27 -0.18 35.41 -9.02
N ALA A 28 0.70 34.49 -9.38
CA ALA A 28 2.01 34.81 -9.92
C ALA A 28 1.93 35.48 -11.28
N SER A 29 1.02 35.04 -12.15
CA SER A 29 0.78 35.66 -13.46
C SER A 29 0.24 37.08 -13.37
N GLN A 30 -0.44 37.46 -12.27
CA GLN A 30 -0.86 38.81 -11.96
C GLN A 30 0.21 39.66 -11.26
N GLY A 31 1.41 39.10 -11.04
CA GLY A 31 2.50 39.77 -10.35
C GLY A 31 2.32 39.92 -8.84
N LEU A 32 1.35 39.20 -8.24
CA LEU A 32 1.06 39.24 -6.81
C LEU A 32 2.10 38.45 -6.00
N ILE A 33 2.70 37.41 -6.59
CA ILE A 33 3.70 36.57 -5.94
C ILE A 33 4.85 36.38 -6.95
N PRO A 34 6.12 36.66 -6.56
CA PRO A 34 7.29 36.35 -7.38
C PRO A 34 7.59 34.82 -7.31
N LEU A 35 8.43 34.34 -8.22
CA LEU A 35 8.82 32.92 -8.30
C LEU A 35 9.40 32.41 -6.97
N GLU A 36 10.25 33.23 -6.33
CA GLU A 36 10.89 32.92 -5.05
C GLU A 36 9.87 32.72 -3.91
N GLY A 37 8.72 33.42 -3.98
CA GLY A 37 7.62 33.25 -3.04
C GLY A 37 6.71 32.07 -3.41
N ALA A 38 6.59 31.77 -4.69
CA ALA A 38 5.76 30.67 -5.19
C ALA A 38 6.34 29.28 -4.86
N ILE A 39 7.68 29.11 -4.93
CA ILE A 39 8.34 27.83 -4.68
C ILE A 39 8.10 27.29 -3.27
N PRO A 40 8.28 28.05 -2.17
CA PRO A 40 7.94 27.55 -0.83
C PRO A 40 6.49 27.12 -0.67
N VAL A 41 5.54 27.82 -1.30
CA VAL A 41 4.11 27.45 -1.29
C VAL A 41 3.91 26.12 -1.99
N LEU A 42 4.54 25.92 -3.15
CA LEU A 42 4.53 24.67 -3.91
C LEU A 42 5.09 23.50 -3.09
N LEU A 43 6.22 23.70 -2.40
CA LEU A 43 6.80 22.67 -1.54
C LEU A 43 5.88 22.34 -0.35
N GLY A 44 5.23 23.36 0.24
CA GLY A 44 4.22 23.18 1.28
C GLY A 44 2.99 22.41 0.80
N ASP A 45 2.52 22.65 -0.43
CA ASP A 45 1.42 21.91 -1.06
C ASP A 45 1.73 20.42 -1.21
N ASN A 46 2.97 20.07 -1.58
CA ASN A 46 3.41 18.68 -1.66
C ASN A 46 3.35 17.97 -0.29
N ILE A 47 3.70 18.66 0.80
CA ILE A 47 3.53 18.13 2.16
C ILE A 47 2.04 18.02 2.51
N GLY A 48 1.24 19.06 2.18
CA GLY A 48 -0.19 19.10 2.44
C GLY A 48 -0.96 17.94 1.78
N THR A 49 -0.55 17.53 0.59
CA THR A 49 -1.15 16.40 -0.14
C THR A 49 -1.03 15.08 0.62
N CYS A 50 -0.04 14.94 1.51
CA CYS A 50 0.14 13.71 2.30
C CYS A 50 -0.98 13.47 3.33
N ILE A 51 -1.78 14.50 3.68
CA ILE A 51 -2.86 14.36 4.66
C ILE A 51 -3.92 13.37 4.20
N THR A 52 -4.20 13.31 2.88
CA THR A 52 -5.16 12.35 2.32
C THR A 52 -4.70 10.91 2.49
N ALA A 53 -3.41 10.65 2.28
CA ALA A 53 -2.82 9.33 2.50
C ALA A 53 -2.86 8.94 3.99
N ILE A 54 -2.58 9.89 4.90
CA ILE A 54 -2.68 9.67 6.35
C ILE A 54 -4.13 9.34 6.74
N MET A 55 -5.10 10.10 6.24
CA MET A 55 -6.53 9.88 6.54
C MET A 55 -6.99 8.52 6.02
N ALA A 56 -6.62 8.14 4.81
CA ALA A 56 -6.94 6.84 4.23
C ALA A 56 -6.31 5.69 5.02
N ALA A 57 -5.08 5.88 5.53
CA ALA A 57 -4.36 4.86 6.29
C ALA A 57 -4.75 4.79 7.77
N TRP A 58 -5.55 5.72 8.30
CA TRP A 58 -5.83 5.83 9.75
C TRP A 58 -6.35 4.53 10.37
N ARG A 59 -7.27 3.85 9.67
CA ARG A 59 -7.88 2.57 10.10
C ARG A 59 -7.40 1.37 9.29
N ALA A 60 -6.41 1.58 8.42
CA ALA A 60 -5.88 0.53 7.57
C ALA A 60 -4.83 -0.32 8.30
N ASN A 61 -4.39 -1.36 7.65
CA ASN A 61 -3.34 -2.27 8.10
C ASN A 61 -1.97 -1.58 8.21
N VAL A 62 -0.98 -2.27 8.79
CA VAL A 62 0.37 -1.71 9.04
C VAL A 62 1.06 -1.35 7.73
N THR A 63 0.88 -2.16 6.68
CA THR A 63 1.47 -1.90 5.35
C THR A 63 0.94 -0.61 4.75
N ALA A 64 -0.36 -0.35 4.79
CA ALA A 64 -0.95 0.91 4.31
C ALA A 64 -0.47 2.12 5.13
N LYS A 65 -0.35 1.98 6.46
CA LYS A 65 0.22 3.03 7.33
C LYS A 65 1.68 3.33 6.99
N ARG A 66 2.49 2.29 6.68
CA ARG A 66 3.87 2.45 6.22
C ARG A 66 3.96 3.20 4.90
N VAL A 67 3.07 2.90 3.95
CA VAL A 67 3.01 3.63 2.67
C VAL A 67 2.67 5.09 2.89
N ALA A 68 1.68 5.40 3.74
CA ALA A 68 1.35 6.78 4.09
C ALA A 68 2.51 7.50 4.78
N LEU A 69 3.18 6.86 5.74
CA LEU A 69 4.36 7.42 6.41
C LEU A 69 5.52 7.64 5.43
N ALA A 70 5.77 6.69 4.54
CA ALA A 70 6.79 6.83 3.49
C ALA A 70 6.49 8.04 2.59
N HIS A 71 5.24 8.23 2.19
CA HIS A 71 4.82 9.39 1.40
C HIS A 71 5.05 10.71 2.15
N VAL A 72 4.71 10.79 3.44
CA VAL A 72 4.99 11.96 4.28
C VAL A 72 6.48 12.24 4.38
N LEU A 73 7.29 11.24 4.73
CA LEU A 73 8.73 11.39 4.89
C LEU A 73 9.41 11.79 3.58
N PHE A 74 9.01 11.19 2.46
CA PHE A 74 9.52 11.53 1.14
C PHE A 74 9.31 13.01 0.80
N ASN A 75 8.08 13.52 1.00
CA ASN A 75 7.76 14.92 0.72
C ASN A 75 8.38 15.87 1.74
N LEU A 76 8.40 15.52 3.02
CA LEU A 76 8.97 16.35 4.08
C LEU A 76 10.49 16.50 3.92
N ILE A 77 11.22 15.38 3.78
CA ILE A 77 12.68 15.41 3.62
C ILE A 77 13.04 16.09 2.29
N GLY A 78 12.31 15.79 1.22
CA GLY A 78 12.48 16.46 -0.06
C GLY A 78 12.28 17.97 0.08
N SER A 79 11.18 18.42 0.67
CA SER A 79 10.92 19.85 0.84
C SER A 79 12.00 20.55 1.67
N ILE A 80 12.48 19.94 2.76
CA ILE A 80 13.58 20.48 3.57
C ILE A 80 14.86 20.62 2.71
N LEU A 81 15.18 19.59 1.93
CA LEU A 81 16.34 19.60 1.04
C LEU A 81 16.24 20.75 0.02
N PHE A 82 15.10 20.89 -0.66
CA PHE A 82 14.92 21.91 -1.67
C PHE A 82 14.84 23.33 -1.10
N VAL A 83 14.27 23.52 0.11
CA VAL A 83 14.32 24.81 0.79
C VAL A 83 15.76 25.18 1.17
N THR A 84 16.54 24.21 1.64
CA THR A 84 17.96 24.44 1.99
C THR A 84 18.78 24.88 0.78
N PHE A 85 18.53 24.31 -0.40
CA PHE A 85 19.20 24.61 -1.67
C PHE A 85 18.33 25.45 -2.61
N MET A 86 17.41 26.27 -2.09
CA MET A 86 16.42 26.99 -2.88
C MET A 86 17.03 27.86 -3.97
N GLY A 87 18.12 28.56 -3.69
CA GLY A 87 18.80 29.41 -4.71
C GLY A 87 19.34 28.61 -5.90
N LEU A 88 19.84 27.40 -5.67
CA LEU A 88 20.27 26.50 -6.73
C LEU A 88 19.07 25.96 -7.53
N PHE A 89 18.00 25.60 -6.83
CA PHE A 89 16.78 25.10 -7.45
C PHE A 89 16.11 26.15 -8.34
N ILE A 90 16.02 27.40 -7.88
CA ILE A 90 15.50 28.52 -8.68
C ILE A 90 16.33 28.70 -9.96
N LYS A 91 17.67 28.70 -9.87
CA LYS A 91 18.54 28.79 -11.05
C LYS A 91 18.29 27.67 -12.04
N LEU A 92 18.10 26.44 -11.56
CA LEU A 92 17.76 25.29 -12.40
C LEU A 92 16.43 25.49 -13.12
N VAL A 93 15.40 25.91 -12.38
CA VAL A 93 14.06 26.17 -12.94
C VAL A 93 14.12 27.23 -14.02
N LEU A 94 14.82 28.34 -13.77
CA LEU A 94 14.99 29.42 -14.74
C LEU A 94 15.78 28.99 -15.98
N ALA A 95 16.76 28.10 -15.83
CA ALA A 95 17.56 27.58 -16.95
C ALA A 95 16.73 26.70 -17.91
N VAL A 96 15.70 26.01 -17.42
CA VAL A 96 14.85 25.11 -18.23
C VAL A 96 13.49 25.71 -18.58
N SER A 97 13.24 26.98 -18.23
CA SER A 97 11.95 27.63 -18.40
C SER A 97 12.08 28.92 -19.23
N PRO A 98 11.03 29.32 -19.98
CA PRO A 98 11.00 30.61 -20.64
C PRO A 98 11.09 31.77 -19.63
N ALA A 99 11.94 32.76 -19.93
CA ALA A 99 12.24 33.87 -19.01
C ALA A 99 11.04 34.74 -18.59
N HIS A 100 10.02 34.82 -19.44
CA HIS A 100 8.85 35.70 -19.23
C HIS A 100 7.55 34.94 -18.94
N ASP A 101 7.62 33.61 -18.74
CA ASP A 101 6.44 32.77 -18.48
C ASP A 101 6.52 32.20 -17.06
N ILE A 102 6.05 32.96 -16.08
CA ILE A 102 6.04 32.57 -14.67
C ILE A 102 5.15 31.32 -14.42
N ALA A 103 4.08 31.16 -15.20
CA ALA A 103 3.21 29.98 -15.11
C ALA A 103 3.98 28.71 -15.46
N ARG A 104 4.75 28.76 -16.54
CA ARG A 104 5.60 27.66 -16.97
C ARG A 104 6.75 27.41 -15.98
N GLN A 105 7.32 28.46 -15.41
CA GLN A 105 8.37 28.35 -14.38
C GLN A 105 7.84 27.60 -13.14
N ILE A 106 6.65 27.91 -12.65
CA ILE A 106 6.01 27.22 -11.53
C ILE A 106 5.69 25.77 -11.87
N ALA A 107 5.13 25.51 -13.06
CA ALA A 107 4.85 24.14 -13.50
C ALA A 107 6.13 23.29 -13.63
N ASN A 108 7.19 23.87 -14.19
CA ASN A 108 8.50 23.23 -14.30
C ASN A 108 9.14 23.02 -12.93
N ALA A 109 8.99 23.94 -11.97
CA ALA A 109 9.45 23.77 -10.60
C ALA A 109 8.76 22.58 -9.93
N HIS A 110 7.44 22.43 -10.07
CA HIS A 110 6.70 21.31 -9.53
C HIS A 110 7.18 19.98 -10.13
N THR A 111 7.32 19.92 -11.44
CA THR A 111 7.82 18.73 -12.15
C THR A 111 9.26 18.40 -11.75
N ALA A 112 10.14 19.40 -11.75
CA ALA A 112 11.55 19.24 -11.39
C ALA A 112 11.71 18.76 -9.94
N PHE A 113 10.95 19.31 -8.98
CA PHE A 113 10.94 18.83 -7.60
C PHE A 113 10.65 17.34 -7.54
N ASN A 114 9.56 16.87 -8.16
CA ASN A 114 9.16 15.48 -8.08
C ASN A 114 10.18 14.54 -8.75
N ILE A 115 10.69 14.90 -9.92
CA ILE A 115 11.69 14.10 -10.65
C ILE A 115 13.00 14.01 -9.87
N ILE A 116 13.55 15.16 -9.47
CA ILE A 116 14.84 15.21 -8.78
C ILE A 116 14.74 14.54 -7.41
N ASN A 117 13.67 14.80 -6.65
CA ASN A 117 13.44 14.15 -5.37
C ASN A 117 13.39 12.62 -5.52
N THR A 118 12.67 12.11 -6.52
CA THR A 118 12.61 10.68 -6.83
C THR A 118 14.00 10.12 -7.16
N LEU A 119 14.76 10.80 -8.01
CA LEU A 119 16.10 10.37 -8.38
C LEU A 119 17.08 10.36 -7.18
N ILE A 120 16.93 11.31 -6.26
CA ILE A 120 17.73 11.36 -5.02
C ILE A 120 17.36 10.17 -4.12
N PHE A 121 16.07 9.87 -3.94
CA PHE A 121 15.64 8.80 -3.04
C PHE A 121 15.82 7.40 -3.61
N LEU A 122 15.83 7.23 -4.94
CA LEU A 122 15.90 5.92 -5.60
C LEU A 122 17.08 5.06 -5.13
N PRO A 123 18.33 5.55 -5.06
CA PRO A 123 19.46 4.75 -4.56
C PRO A 123 19.37 4.44 -3.06
N PHE A 124 18.58 5.21 -2.31
CA PHE A 124 18.37 5.03 -0.88
C PHE A 124 17.04 4.35 -0.52
N ALA A 125 16.34 3.77 -1.50
CA ALA A 125 15.04 3.15 -1.29
C ALA A 125 15.08 2.05 -0.20
N ALA A 126 16.08 1.17 -0.23
CA ALA A 126 16.21 0.09 0.76
C ALA A 126 16.44 0.61 2.20
N PRO A 127 17.39 1.51 2.50
CA PRO A 127 17.52 2.09 3.83
C PRO A 127 16.31 2.95 4.23
N PHE A 128 15.63 3.60 3.30
CA PHE A 128 14.42 4.37 3.54
C PHE A 128 13.24 3.47 3.98
N ILE A 129 13.04 2.32 3.31
CA ILE A 129 12.04 1.32 3.72
C ILE A 129 12.33 0.82 5.13
N LYS A 130 13.59 0.47 5.43
CA LYS A 130 13.98 0.04 6.79
C LYS A 130 13.73 1.11 7.86
N LEU A 131 13.90 2.38 7.52
CA LEU A 131 13.57 3.50 8.42
C LEU A 131 12.05 3.52 8.70
N VAL A 132 11.22 3.43 7.66
CA VAL A 132 9.75 3.41 7.79
C VAL A 132 9.29 2.22 8.63
N GLU A 133 9.86 1.03 8.41
CA GLU A 133 9.57 -0.18 9.19
C GLU A 133 9.98 -0.06 10.65
N ARG A 134 11.09 0.64 10.94
CA ARG A 134 11.54 0.91 12.31
C ARG A 134 10.64 1.91 13.02
N LEU A 135 10.12 2.92 12.30
CA LEU A 135 9.22 3.93 12.86
C LEU A 135 7.81 3.39 13.09
N LEU A 136 7.37 2.46 12.24
CA LEU A 136 6.10 1.76 12.37
C LEU A 136 6.35 0.24 12.44
N PRO A 137 6.74 -0.27 13.62
CA PRO A 137 6.93 -1.70 13.83
C PRO A 137 5.58 -2.43 13.77
N GLY A 138 5.61 -3.71 13.43
CA GLY A 138 4.45 -4.58 13.30
C GLY A 138 4.50 -5.37 11.99
N SER A 139 3.71 -6.36 11.88
CA SER A 139 3.43 -7.07 10.62
C SER A 139 1.93 -7.12 10.48
N ASP A 140 1.43 -6.76 9.31
CA ASP A 140 0.15 -7.30 8.91
C ASP A 140 0.42 -8.81 8.86
N GLY A 141 -0.33 -9.59 9.55
CA GLY A 141 -0.25 -11.04 9.38
C GLY A 141 -0.59 -11.35 7.93
N VAL A 142 0.37 -11.12 7.02
CA VAL A 142 0.19 -11.46 5.60
C VAL A 142 0.20 -12.97 5.52
N ILE A 143 -0.97 -13.53 5.76
CA ILE A 143 -1.19 -14.93 5.47
C ILE A 143 -1.10 -15.04 3.95
N SER A 144 -0.07 -15.75 3.51
CA SER A 144 0.15 -15.96 2.09
C SER A 144 -1.11 -16.58 1.47
N ARG A 145 -1.71 -15.89 0.51
CA ARG A 145 -2.80 -16.44 -0.33
C ARG A 145 -2.32 -17.58 -1.22
N LYS A 146 -1.00 -17.73 -1.35
CA LYS A 146 -0.39 -18.81 -2.12
C LYS A 146 -0.08 -20.00 -1.20
N PRO A 147 -0.26 -21.23 -1.70
CA PRO A 147 0.22 -22.43 -1.01
C PRO A 147 1.71 -22.31 -0.71
N ILE A 148 2.11 -22.75 0.48
CA ILE A 148 3.51 -22.76 0.92
C ILE A 148 4.15 -24.12 0.67
N TYR A 149 3.35 -25.19 0.80
CA TYR A 149 3.84 -26.57 0.74
C TYR A 149 3.58 -27.24 -0.60
N LEU A 150 2.63 -26.75 -1.43
CA LEU A 150 2.32 -27.39 -2.70
C LEU A 150 3.43 -27.13 -3.73
N ASP A 151 3.95 -28.22 -4.31
CA ASP A 151 4.94 -28.16 -5.39
C ASP A 151 4.46 -29.07 -6.55
N VAL A 152 4.17 -28.44 -7.69
CA VAL A 152 3.69 -29.13 -8.90
C VAL A 152 4.70 -30.16 -9.40
N ASN A 153 6.01 -29.96 -9.19
CA ASN A 153 7.04 -30.92 -9.59
C ASN A 153 6.94 -32.24 -8.81
N MET A 154 6.39 -32.20 -7.59
CA MET A 154 6.23 -33.35 -6.73
C MET A 154 5.01 -34.22 -7.09
N LEU A 155 4.13 -33.77 -8.00
CA LEU A 155 3.02 -34.59 -8.53
C LEU A 155 3.50 -35.88 -9.18
N LYS A 156 4.74 -35.92 -9.68
CA LYS A 156 5.37 -37.14 -10.21
C LYS A 156 5.67 -38.20 -9.14
N THR A 157 5.62 -37.83 -7.86
CA THR A 157 5.85 -38.72 -6.72
C THR A 157 4.64 -38.63 -5.77
N PRO A 158 3.57 -39.41 -6.01
CA PRO A 158 2.29 -39.24 -5.35
C PRO A 158 2.34 -39.29 -3.82
N SER A 159 3.21 -40.09 -3.24
CA SER A 159 3.39 -40.18 -1.76
C SER A 159 3.93 -38.90 -1.15
N ILE A 160 4.85 -38.21 -1.84
CA ILE A 160 5.40 -36.93 -1.40
C ILE A 160 4.36 -35.84 -1.62
N ALA A 161 3.73 -35.82 -2.80
CA ALA A 161 2.68 -34.86 -3.13
C ALA A 161 1.53 -34.89 -2.11
N MET A 162 1.08 -36.09 -1.71
CA MET A 162 0.06 -36.26 -0.68
C MET A 162 0.50 -35.74 0.70
N THR A 163 1.76 -35.94 1.05
CA THR A 163 2.30 -35.40 2.32
C THR A 163 2.33 -33.88 2.32
N LEU A 164 2.70 -33.26 1.19
CA LEU A 164 2.73 -31.81 1.04
C LEU A 164 1.31 -31.21 1.05
N ALA A 165 0.37 -31.86 0.34
CA ALA A 165 -1.04 -31.46 0.38
C ALA A 165 -1.60 -31.55 1.81
N GLY A 166 -1.30 -32.61 2.55
CA GLY A 166 -1.70 -32.76 3.95
C GLY A 166 -1.18 -31.65 4.86
N LYS A 167 0.07 -31.18 4.65
CA LYS A 167 0.60 -30.02 5.39
C LYS A 167 -0.17 -28.72 5.08
N GLU A 168 -0.55 -28.51 3.81
CA GLU A 168 -1.30 -27.33 3.43
C GLU A 168 -2.73 -27.38 4.00
N VAL A 169 -3.38 -28.54 4.00
CA VAL A 169 -4.70 -28.74 4.64
C VAL A 169 -4.65 -28.44 6.14
N VAL A 170 -3.62 -28.91 6.85
CA VAL A 170 -3.45 -28.62 8.28
C VAL A 170 -3.24 -27.11 8.51
N ARG A 171 -2.48 -26.43 7.64
CA ARG A 171 -2.30 -25.00 7.71
C ARG A 171 -3.64 -24.25 7.52
N MET A 172 -4.38 -24.62 6.48
CA MET A 172 -5.69 -24.05 6.17
C MET A 172 -6.68 -24.28 7.33
N GLY A 173 -6.76 -25.49 7.87
CA GLY A 173 -7.61 -25.80 9.03
C GLY A 173 -7.21 -25.01 10.30
N THR A 174 -5.93 -24.74 10.51
CA THR A 174 -5.47 -23.89 11.62
C THR A 174 -5.94 -22.44 11.44
N MET A 175 -5.91 -21.94 10.21
CA MET A 175 -6.40 -20.58 9.90
C MET A 175 -7.91 -20.49 10.06
N ALA A 176 -8.66 -21.45 9.53
CA ALA A 176 -10.11 -21.52 9.68
C ALA A 176 -10.53 -21.55 11.15
N ARG A 177 -9.89 -22.41 11.97
CA ARG A 177 -10.12 -22.46 13.41
C ARG A 177 -9.88 -21.10 14.08
N HIS A 178 -8.78 -20.42 13.75
CA HIS A 178 -8.47 -19.11 14.30
C HIS A 178 -9.52 -18.05 13.91
N ASN A 179 -10.01 -18.09 12.66
CA ASN A 179 -11.09 -17.22 12.21
C ASN A 179 -12.38 -17.44 13.00
N VAL A 180 -12.73 -18.72 13.27
CA VAL A 180 -13.92 -19.03 14.10
C VAL A 180 -13.75 -18.53 15.52
N GLU A 181 -12.60 -18.77 16.16
CA GLU A 181 -12.29 -18.28 17.51
C GLU A 181 -12.38 -16.75 17.59
N LEU A 182 -11.83 -16.05 16.61
CA LEU A 182 -11.92 -14.58 16.54
C LEU A 182 -13.33 -14.08 16.24
N SER A 183 -14.11 -14.80 15.44
CA SER A 183 -15.51 -14.44 15.16
C SER A 183 -16.34 -14.48 16.43
N ILE A 184 -16.17 -15.54 17.24
CA ILE A 184 -16.86 -15.67 18.54
C ILE A 184 -16.44 -14.53 19.47
N ALA A 185 -15.13 -14.29 19.63
CA ALA A 185 -14.62 -13.21 20.46
C ALA A 185 -15.05 -11.81 19.95
N ALA A 186 -15.20 -11.62 18.64
CA ALA A 186 -15.68 -10.38 18.07
C ALA A 186 -17.16 -10.10 18.41
N MET A 187 -17.97 -11.16 18.48
CA MET A 187 -19.38 -11.05 18.91
C MET A 187 -19.49 -10.74 20.40
N GLU A 188 -18.65 -11.35 21.25
CA GLU A 188 -18.65 -11.09 22.69
C GLU A 188 -18.17 -9.67 23.03
N ASP A 189 -17.09 -9.22 22.42
CA ASP A 189 -16.44 -7.93 22.73
C ASP A 189 -16.99 -6.77 21.88
N MET A 190 -17.84 -7.02 20.87
CA MET A 190 -18.28 -6.05 19.86
C MET A 190 -17.09 -5.30 19.19
N ASP A 191 -15.95 -6.00 19.03
CA ASP A 191 -14.72 -5.39 18.50
C ASP A 191 -14.68 -5.47 16.96
N SER A 192 -14.92 -4.32 16.34
CA SER A 192 -14.88 -4.17 14.87
C SER A 192 -13.53 -4.51 14.23
N ARG A 193 -12.44 -4.49 14.98
CA ARG A 193 -11.10 -4.86 14.46
C ARG A 193 -10.98 -6.36 14.26
N LYS A 194 -11.57 -7.16 15.18
CA LYS A 194 -11.64 -8.61 15.05
C LYS A 194 -12.52 -9.01 13.86
N ILE A 195 -13.64 -8.32 13.66
CA ILE A 195 -14.50 -8.54 12.49
C ILE A 195 -13.73 -8.24 11.20
N ALA A 196 -13.05 -7.10 11.13
CA ALA A 196 -12.24 -6.73 9.96
C ALA A 196 -11.15 -7.77 9.65
N TYR A 197 -10.49 -8.30 10.68
CA TYR A 197 -9.49 -9.36 10.54
C TYR A 197 -10.09 -10.62 9.92
N VAL A 198 -11.22 -11.10 10.43
CA VAL A 198 -11.90 -12.31 9.91
C VAL A 198 -12.27 -12.12 8.44
N LEU A 199 -12.91 -10.98 8.09
CA LEU A 199 -13.31 -10.66 6.72
C LEU A 199 -12.12 -10.53 5.74
N GLU A 200 -10.95 -10.13 6.24
CA GLU A 200 -9.72 -10.07 5.43
C GLU A 200 -9.11 -11.46 5.19
N HIS A 201 -9.28 -12.39 6.15
CA HIS A 201 -8.61 -13.69 6.13
C HIS A 201 -9.47 -14.80 5.50
N GLU A 202 -10.78 -14.66 5.46
CA GLU A 202 -11.67 -15.63 4.82
C GLU A 202 -11.35 -15.85 3.32
N PRO A 203 -11.16 -14.82 2.48
CA PRO A 203 -10.80 -15.03 1.08
C PRO A 203 -9.42 -15.69 0.87
N VAL A 204 -8.59 -15.74 1.90
CA VAL A 204 -7.31 -16.45 1.87
C VAL A 204 -7.52 -17.94 2.05
N ILE A 205 -8.44 -18.32 2.96
CA ILE A 205 -8.80 -19.72 3.22
C ILE A 205 -9.47 -20.30 1.97
N ASP A 206 -10.41 -19.56 1.36
CA ASP A 206 -11.09 -19.95 0.12
C ASP A 206 -10.08 -20.17 -1.03
N ALA A 207 -9.15 -19.24 -1.22
CA ALA A 207 -8.12 -19.37 -2.25
C ALA A 207 -7.20 -20.59 -2.02
N LEU A 208 -6.91 -20.91 -0.77
CA LEU A 208 -6.11 -22.09 -0.42
C LEU A 208 -6.89 -23.39 -0.64
N GLU A 209 -8.19 -23.40 -0.33
CA GLU A 209 -9.08 -24.53 -0.58
C GLU A 209 -9.10 -24.86 -2.09
N GLU A 210 -9.29 -23.84 -2.94
CA GLU A 210 -9.27 -23.99 -4.39
C GLU A 210 -7.94 -24.56 -4.90
N GLU A 211 -6.81 -24.02 -4.44
CA GLU A 211 -5.48 -24.47 -4.86
C GLU A 211 -5.15 -25.89 -4.37
N VAL A 212 -5.53 -26.26 -3.16
CA VAL A 212 -5.35 -27.61 -2.61
C VAL A 212 -6.22 -28.61 -3.38
N THR A 213 -7.49 -28.26 -3.62
CA THR A 213 -8.42 -29.09 -4.39
C THR A 213 -7.91 -29.33 -5.81
N LYS A 214 -7.43 -28.28 -6.48
CA LYS A 214 -6.83 -28.38 -7.81
C LYS A 214 -5.59 -29.28 -7.82
N TYR A 215 -4.70 -29.13 -6.82
CA TYR A 215 -3.51 -29.95 -6.69
C TYR A 215 -3.85 -31.43 -6.48
N LEU A 216 -4.81 -31.74 -5.60
CA LEU A 216 -5.29 -33.09 -5.36
C LEU A 216 -5.98 -33.68 -6.60
N THR A 217 -6.75 -32.88 -7.33
CA THR A 217 -7.39 -33.32 -8.59
C THR A 217 -6.34 -33.69 -9.64
N GLN A 218 -5.30 -32.87 -9.82
CA GLN A 218 -4.18 -33.20 -10.71
C GLN A 218 -3.43 -34.48 -10.29
N MET A 219 -3.33 -34.71 -8.98
CA MET A 219 -2.72 -35.94 -8.47
C MET A 219 -3.55 -37.18 -8.75
N SER A 220 -4.89 -37.07 -8.87
CA SER A 220 -5.78 -38.20 -9.20
C SER A 220 -5.53 -38.83 -10.57
N GLU A 221 -4.91 -38.08 -11.47
CA GLU A 221 -4.53 -38.55 -12.81
C GLU A 221 -3.29 -39.46 -12.80
N THR A 222 -2.61 -39.59 -11.65
CA THR A 222 -1.41 -40.43 -11.49
C THR A 222 -1.75 -41.79 -10.89
N GLN A 223 -0.95 -42.82 -11.22
CA GLN A 223 -1.13 -44.15 -10.63
C GLN A 223 -0.80 -44.12 -9.12
N MET A 224 -1.80 -44.37 -8.29
CA MET A 224 -1.69 -44.41 -6.84
C MET A 224 -1.91 -45.83 -6.27
N SER A 225 -1.26 -46.15 -5.14
CA SER A 225 -1.59 -47.34 -4.38
C SER A 225 -3.01 -47.25 -3.78
N ARG A 226 -3.65 -48.37 -3.47
CA ARG A 226 -5.00 -48.40 -2.87
C ARG A 226 -5.10 -47.58 -1.58
N GLU A 227 -4.07 -47.64 -0.72
CA GLU A 227 -4.02 -46.90 0.53
C GLU A 227 -3.91 -45.39 0.29
N LEU A 228 -3.09 -44.97 -0.69
CA LEU A 228 -2.92 -43.60 -1.05
C LEU A 228 -4.18 -43.03 -1.69
N SER A 229 -4.87 -43.82 -2.53
CA SER A 229 -6.15 -43.47 -3.15
C SER A 229 -7.25 -43.26 -2.09
N ALA A 230 -7.32 -44.08 -1.05
CA ALA A 230 -8.27 -43.89 0.04
C ALA A 230 -8.01 -42.57 0.82
N ARG A 231 -6.75 -42.26 1.13
CA ARG A 231 -6.38 -41.00 1.79
C ARG A 231 -6.66 -39.79 0.91
N HIS A 232 -6.41 -39.87 -0.37
CA HIS A 232 -6.71 -38.85 -1.37
C HIS A 232 -8.22 -38.54 -1.42
N THR A 233 -9.07 -39.58 -1.53
CA THR A 233 -10.54 -39.42 -1.54
C THR A 233 -11.04 -38.76 -0.25
N LEU A 234 -10.54 -39.21 0.92
CA LEU A 234 -10.88 -38.59 2.20
C LEU A 234 -10.47 -37.12 2.26
N SER A 235 -9.31 -36.74 1.74
CA SER A 235 -8.87 -35.35 1.72
C SER A 235 -9.78 -34.48 0.89
N LEU A 236 -10.21 -34.92 -0.30
CA LEU A 236 -11.14 -34.19 -1.16
C LEU A 236 -12.51 -33.98 -0.51
N ILE A 237 -13.02 -34.98 0.23
CA ILE A 237 -14.32 -34.89 0.92
C ILE A 237 -14.29 -33.92 2.12
N HIS A 238 -13.16 -33.79 2.81
CA HIS A 238 -13.07 -32.99 4.03
C HIS A 238 -12.59 -31.54 3.79
N ILE A 239 -12.17 -31.20 2.57
CA ILE A 239 -11.71 -29.86 2.22
C ILE A 239 -12.89 -28.98 1.77
N SER A 240 -13.90 -29.55 1.12
CA SER A 240 -15.15 -28.86 0.74
C SER A 240 -16.16 -28.77 1.97
#